data_db2cf94cdf9d4a1c2f5fb8a831575a24
#
_entry.id   db2cf94cdf9d4a1c2f5fb8a831575a24
#
_cell.length_a   1.000
_cell.length_b   1.000
_cell.length_c   1.000
_cell.angle_alpha   90.00
_cell.angle_beta   90.00
_cell.angle_gamma   90.00
#
_symmetry.space_group_name_H-M   'P 1'
#
loop_
_entity.id
_entity.type
_entity.pdbx_description
1 polymer ?
#
loop_
_entity_poly.entity_id
_entity_poly.type
_entity_poly.pdbx_seq_one_letter_code
_entity_poly.pdbx_strand_id
1 'polypeptide(L)'
;MVTAINFKLMRKVTAFISALILVLGCSDEFVNVDSFDEDSENFFNSEEDYQSALIGAYDLLQASYLNVMLGEIASDNTLAGGESATDVPGIQEVDNMTHTPVNQQLRDIWSWMFAGVNRANFILEFRDKTDFPGREQVLGEATFLRAYYYFELVKWFGDVPLAVDQRLLFGDQNIVERTPAAEVFAQIEQDLIFASANLPVIQSDIGRVTRGAAQSLLGKVYLYQDDFENAATVLEEVINSGTYDLLTDYSLSLIHISEPTRPY
;
A
#
# COMPACT_ATOMS: atom_id res chain seq x y z
N MET A 1 -63.71 54.75 11.30
CA MET A 1 -63.04 54.98 10.02
C MET A 1 -62.02 53.89 9.85
N VAL A 2 -62.41 52.81 9.26
CA VAL A 2 -61.50 51.61 9.08
C VAL A 2 -60.86 51.85 7.69
N THR A 3 -59.51 52.01 7.72
CA THR A 3 -58.67 52.24 6.53
C THR A 3 -58.69 50.97 5.67
N ALA A 4 -59.23 51.08 4.43
CA ALA A 4 -59.19 50.00 3.47
C ALA A 4 -57.71 49.71 3.11
N ILE A 5 -57.19 48.66 3.62
CA ILE A 5 -55.86 48.18 3.28
C ILE A 5 -55.83 47.92 1.77
N ASN A 6 -54.92 48.57 1.08
CA ASN A 6 -54.81 48.50 -0.36
C ASN A 6 -54.39 47.12 -0.81
N PHE A 7 -55.30 46.24 -1.19
CA PHE A 7 -55.09 44.83 -1.53
C PHE A 7 -54.02 44.61 -2.60
N LYS A 8 -53.83 45.61 -3.49
CA LYS A 8 -52.76 45.61 -4.49
C LYS A 8 -51.33 45.74 -3.85
N LEU A 9 -51.24 46.56 -2.79
CA LEU A 9 -49.99 46.76 -2.06
C LEU A 9 -49.63 45.51 -1.26
N MET A 10 -50.62 44.90 -0.62
CA MET A 10 -50.45 43.65 0.15
C MET A 10 -49.95 42.49 -0.75
N ARG A 11 -50.54 42.32 -1.96
CA ARG A 11 -50.05 41.31 -2.93
C ARG A 11 -48.62 41.56 -3.38
N LYS A 12 -48.20 42.81 -3.57
CA LYS A 12 -46.83 43.15 -3.94
C LYS A 12 -45.84 42.86 -2.80
N VAL A 13 -46.22 43.17 -1.57
CA VAL A 13 -45.41 42.90 -0.37
C VAL A 13 -45.28 41.39 -0.12
N THR A 14 -46.39 40.65 -0.26
CA THR A 14 -46.35 39.18 -0.12
C THR A 14 -45.48 38.52 -1.21
N ALA A 15 -45.60 38.98 -2.47
CA ALA A 15 -44.76 38.47 -3.57
C ALA A 15 -43.27 38.81 -3.36
N PHE A 16 -42.96 39.99 -2.82
CA PHE A 16 -41.57 40.37 -2.51
C PHE A 16 -40.99 39.59 -1.37
N ILE A 17 -41.77 39.33 -0.29
CA ILE A 17 -41.36 38.48 0.85
C ILE A 17 -41.15 37.04 0.38
N SER A 18 -42.06 36.50 -0.46
CA SER A 18 -41.87 35.12 -1.00
C SER A 18 -40.65 35.00 -1.88
N ALA A 19 -40.35 36.01 -2.70
CA ALA A 19 -39.13 36.06 -3.52
C ALA A 19 -37.87 36.16 -2.65
N LEU A 20 -37.91 36.93 -1.57
CA LEU A 20 -36.78 37.06 -0.62
C LEU A 20 -36.50 35.76 0.13
N ILE A 21 -37.55 35.01 0.51
CA ILE A 21 -37.39 33.68 1.17
C ILE A 21 -36.76 32.65 0.22
N LEU A 22 -37.07 32.71 -1.07
CA LEU A 22 -36.49 31.82 -2.07
C LEU A 22 -35.01 32.11 -2.35
N VAL A 23 -34.53 33.33 -2.13
CA VAL A 23 -33.12 33.70 -2.32
C VAL A 23 -32.28 33.39 -1.09
N LEU A 24 -32.88 33.30 0.10
CA LEU A 24 -32.18 32.95 1.36
C LEU A 24 -32.10 31.43 1.63
N GLY A 25 -32.71 30.60 0.78
CA GLY A 25 -32.83 29.17 1.00
C GLY A 25 -31.66 28.32 0.46
N CYS A 26 -30.65 28.90 -0.17
CA CYS A 26 -29.47 28.19 -0.64
C CYS A 26 -28.24 28.69 0.14
N SER A 27 -28.06 28.27 1.35
CA SER A 27 -26.74 28.33 1.96
C SER A 27 -25.94 27.06 1.55
N ASP A 28 -24.67 27.21 1.26
CA ASP A 28 -23.77 26.08 0.96
C ASP A 28 -23.79 25.02 2.08
N GLU A 29 -24.06 25.43 3.31
CA GLU A 29 -24.25 24.53 4.47
C GLU A 29 -25.44 23.57 4.35
N PHE A 30 -26.48 23.89 3.55
CA PHE A 30 -27.61 22.99 3.36
C PHE A 30 -27.31 21.88 2.33
N VAL A 31 -26.32 22.10 1.46
CA VAL A 31 -25.90 21.14 0.42
C VAL A 31 -24.69 20.32 0.87
N ASN A 32 -23.84 20.89 1.71
CA ASN A 32 -22.73 20.19 2.35
C ASN A 32 -23.23 19.48 3.61
N VAL A 33 -23.79 18.32 3.44
CA VAL A 33 -24.02 17.37 4.54
C VAL A 33 -22.71 16.60 4.71
N ASP A 34 -22.12 16.70 5.89
CA ASP A 34 -20.98 15.84 6.22
C ASP A 34 -21.38 14.38 5.96
N SER A 35 -20.52 13.64 5.27
CA SER A 35 -20.75 12.22 5.02
C SER A 35 -20.90 11.49 6.37
N PHE A 36 -21.97 10.72 6.52
CA PHE A 36 -22.14 9.84 7.69
C PHE A 36 -21.27 8.58 7.57
N ASP A 37 -20.76 8.30 6.36
CA ASP A 37 -19.83 7.22 6.11
C ASP A 37 -18.38 7.75 6.19
N GLU A 38 -17.47 6.91 6.64
CA GLU A 38 -16.05 7.19 6.66
C GLU A 38 -15.55 7.41 5.23
N ASP A 39 -15.28 8.66 4.89
CA ASP A 39 -14.58 9.03 3.65
C ASP A 39 -13.10 9.36 3.94
N SER A 40 -12.32 9.56 2.89
CA SER A 40 -10.89 9.83 3.06
C SER A 40 -10.60 11.11 3.85
N GLU A 41 -11.52 12.08 3.86
CA GLU A 41 -11.36 13.35 4.58
C GLU A 41 -11.69 13.19 6.07
N ASN A 42 -12.65 12.29 6.39
CA ASN A 42 -13.11 12.03 7.76
C ASN A 42 -12.34 10.89 8.45
N PHE A 43 -11.48 10.17 7.76
CA PHE A 43 -10.59 9.14 8.30
C PHE A 43 -9.31 9.78 8.86
N PHE A 44 -8.48 9.06 9.58
CA PHE A 44 -7.23 9.49 10.21
C PHE A 44 -7.37 10.58 11.28
N ASN A 45 -8.39 10.50 12.12
CA ASN A 45 -8.60 11.42 13.25
C ASN A 45 -8.01 10.90 14.57
N SER A 46 -7.65 9.61 14.62
CA SER A 46 -7.11 8.94 15.81
C SER A 46 -5.97 7.98 15.45
N GLU A 47 -5.20 7.55 16.45
CA GLU A 47 -4.19 6.49 16.29
C GLU A 47 -4.81 5.20 15.76
N GLU A 48 -6.01 4.84 16.23
CA GLU A 48 -6.74 3.65 15.81
C GLU A 48 -7.02 3.63 14.31
N ASP A 49 -7.29 4.79 13.72
CA ASP A 49 -7.53 4.90 12.28
C ASP A 49 -6.26 4.58 11.48
N TYR A 50 -5.11 5.11 11.93
CA TYR A 50 -3.81 4.78 11.32
C TYR A 50 -3.47 3.31 11.48
N GLN A 51 -3.71 2.73 12.65
CA GLN A 51 -3.48 1.29 12.87
C GLN A 51 -4.39 0.43 12.00
N SER A 52 -5.66 0.81 11.85
CA SER A 52 -6.61 0.12 10.99
C SER A 52 -6.20 0.17 9.52
N ALA A 53 -5.81 1.35 9.01
CA ALA A 53 -5.27 1.50 7.66
C ALA A 53 -3.99 0.68 7.44
N LEU A 54 -3.12 0.66 8.46
CA LEU A 54 -1.86 -0.10 8.41
C LEU A 54 -2.12 -1.61 8.33
N ILE A 55 -3.06 -2.14 9.11
CA ILE A 55 -3.50 -3.55 9.01
C ILE A 55 -4.00 -3.83 7.59
N GLY A 56 -4.80 -2.91 7.02
CA GLY A 56 -5.25 -3.01 5.64
C GLY A 56 -4.10 -3.04 4.62
N ALA A 57 -3.00 -2.33 4.87
CA ALA A 57 -1.82 -2.38 4.02
C ALA A 57 -1.04 -3.71 4.19
N TYR A 58 -0.93 -4.22 5.41
CA TYR A 58 -0.33 -5.54 5.68
C TYR A 58 -1.09 -6.70 5.05
N ASP A 59 -2.41 -6.62 5.00
CA ASP A 59 -3.28 -7.68 4.48
C ASP A 59 -2.86 -8.15 3.07
N LEU A 60 -2.39 -7.24 2.23
CA LEU A 60 -1.96 -7.56 0.87
C LEU A 60 -0.62 -8.33 0.81
N LEU A 61 0.12 -8.48 1.90
CA LEU A 61 1.29 -9.38 1.93
C LEU A 61 0.90 -10.84 1.70
N GLN A 62 -0.35 -11.23 1.94
CA GLN A 62 -0.86 -12.56 1.60
C GLN A 62 -0.73 -12.86 0.10
N ALA A 63 -0.78 -11.84 -0.75
CA ALA A 63 -0.55 -11.98 -2.19
C ALA A 63 0.89 -12.36 -2.56
N SER A 64 1.84 -12.21 -1.64
CA SER A 64 3.25 -12.58 -1.87
C SER A 64 3.44 -14.05 -2.20
N TYR A 65 2.49 -14.92 -1.80
CA TYR A 65 2.51 -16.33 -2.20
C TYR A 65 2.47 -16.51 -3.72
N LEU A 66 1.75 -15.65 -4.43
CA LEU A 66 1.71 -15.67 -5.90
C LEU A 66 3.09 -15.39 -6.50
N ASN A 67 3.85 -14.45 -5.94
CA ASN A 67 5.21 -14.14 -6.36
C ASN A 67 6.15 -15.33 -6.18
N VAL A 68 6.05 -16.04 -5.05
CA VAL A 68 6.86 -17.24 -4.78
C VAL A 68 6.50 -18.34 -5.79
N MET A 69 5.21 -18.62 -5.95
CA MET A 69 4.73 -19.65 -6.87
C MET A 69 5.17 -19.39 -8.32
N LEU A 70 4.97 -18.17 -8.82
CA LEU A 70 5.35 -17.84 -10.20
C LEU A 70 6.87 -17.73 -10.37
N GLY A 71 7.59 -17.30 -9.35
CA GLY A 71 9.06 -17.27 -9.38
C GLY A 71 9.66 -18.68 -9.46
N GLU A 72 9.10 -19.65 -8.75
CA GLU A 72 9.52 -21.05 -8.86
C GLU A 72 9.19 -21.62 -10.25
N ILE A 73 8.00 -21.37 -10.77
CA ILE A 73 7.56 -21.86 -12.07
C ILE A 73 8.34 -21.22 -13.23
N ALA A 74 8.73 -19.95 -13.09
CA ALA A 74 9.56 -19.26 -14.08
C ALA A 74 11.04 -19.69 -14.02
N SER A 75 11.42 -20.54 -13.07
CA SER A 75 12.78 -21.06 -12.92
C SER A 75 12.92 -22.47 -13.51
N ASP A 76 14.17 -22.90 -13.70
CA ASP A 76 14.47 -24.26 -14.16
C ASP A 76 14.19 -25.36 -13.10
N ASN A 77 13.79 -24.97 -11.87
CA ASN A 77 13.64 -25.89 -10.75
C ASN A 77 12.25 -26.54 -10.66
N THR A 78 11.24 -25.93 -11.25
CA THR A 78 9.84 -26.38 -11.15
C THR A 78 9.17 -26.30 -12.49
N LEU A 79 8.31 -27.25 -12.80
CA LEU A 79 7.47 -27.25 -13.99
C LEU A 79 6.01 -26.96 -13.58
N ALA A 80 5.30 -26.23 -14.42
CA ALA A 80 3.87 -26.08 -14.28
C ALA A 80 3.18 -27.43 -14.47
N GLY A 81 2.74 -28.04 -13.37
CA GLY A 81 2.01 -29.31 -13.38
C GLY A 81 0.53 -29.11 -13.70
N GLY A 82 -0.20 -30.24 -13.75
CA GLY A 82 -1.63 -30.29 -13.97
C GLY A 82 -2.07 -31.65 -14.51
N GLU A 83 -3.37 -31.89 -14.60
CA GLU A 83 -3.92 -33.11 -15.19
C GLU A 83 -3.74 -33.12 -16.72
N SER A 84 -3.57 -31.96 -17.34
CA SER A 84 -3.40 -31.79 -18.78
C SER A 84 -2.61 -30.53 -19.13
N ALA A 85 -2.15 -30.47 -20.38
CA ALA A 85 -1.47 -29.29 -20.93
C ALA A 85 -2.37 -28.02 -21.00
N THR A 86 -3.63 -28.14 -20.69
CA THR A 86 -4.59 -27.02 -20.68
C THR A 86 -5.02 -26.59 -19.28
N ASP A 87 -4.46 -27.21 -18.23
CA ASP A 87 -4.71 -26.81 -16.86
C ASP A 87 -3.98 -25.49 -16.56
N VAL A 88 -4.74 -24.53 -16.04
CA VAL A 88 -4.24 -23.19 -15.69
C VAL A 88 -3.30 -22.62 -16.75
N PRO A 89 -3.77 -22.34 -17.99
CA PRO A 89 -2.91 -21.98 -19.11
C PRO A 89 -1.96 -20.82 -18.81
N GLY A 90 -2.40 -19.85 -18.02
CA GLY A 90 -1.56 -18.70 -17.67
C GLY A 90 -0.31 -19.06 -16.85
N ILE A 91 -0.36 -20.09 -16.01
CA ILE A 91 0.80 -20.60 -15.29
C ILE A 91 1.76 -21.29 -16.27
N GLN A 92 1.24 -22.11 -17.16
CA GLN A 92 2.04 -22.78 -18.20
C GLN A 92 2.66 -21.79 -19.20
N GLU A 93 1.98 -20.69 -19.49
CA GLU A 93 2.56 -19.61 -20.30
C GLU A 93 3.77 -18.97 -19.61
N VAL A 94 3.75 -18.82 -18.30
CA VAL A 94 4.88 -18.29 -17.51
C VAL A 94 6.03 -19.30 -17.52
N ASP A 95 5.75 -20.58 -17.24
CA ASP A 95 6.73 -21.67 -17.28
C ASP A 95 7.46 -21.76 -18.63
N ASN A 96 6.71 -21.75 -19.70
CA ASN A 96 7.25 -21.85 -21.07
C ASN A 96 7.77 -20.52 -21.64
N MET A 97 7.76 -19.41 -20.88
CA MET A 97 8.13 -18.06 -21.32
C MET A 97 7.35 -17.58 -22.55
N THR A 98 6.10 -18.06 -22.72
CA THR A 98 5.21 -17.71 -23.83
C THR A 98 4.09 -16.76 -23.44
N HIS A 99 4.14 -16.25 -22.20
CA HIS A 99 3.15 -15.32 -21.68
C HIS A 99 3.06 -14.03 -22.50
N THR A 100 1.89 -13.43 -22.47
CA THR A 100 1.60 -12.16 -23.15
C THR A 100 1.12 -11.12 -22.12
N PRO A 101 1.01 -9.82 -22.50
CA PRO A 101 0.50 -8.79 -21.60
C PRO A 101 -0.91 -9.02 -21.03
N VAL A 102 -1.67 -9.98 -21.56
CA VAL A 102 -3.01 -10.35 -21.05
C VAL A 102 -3.00 -11.56 -20.11
N ASN A 103 -1.80 -12.05 -19.74
CA ASN A 103 -1.67 -13.18 -18.81
C ASN A 103 -2.29 -12.84 -17.45
N GLN A 104 -3.16 -13.72 -16.96
CA GLN A 104 -3.95 -13.49 -15.73
C GLN A 104 -3.06 -13.41 -14.49
N GLN A 105 -2.06 -14.28 -14.37
CA GLN A 105 -1.20 -14.35 -13.18
C GLN A 105 -0.32 -13.10 -13.06
N LEU A 106 0.24 -12.62 -14.15
CA LEU A 106 1.01 -11.38 -14.17
C LEU A 106 0.12 -10.17 -13.87
N ARG A 107 -1.12 -10.15 -14.39
CA ARG A 107 -2.09 -9.12 -14.05
C ARG A 107 -2.45 -9.14 -12.57
N ASP A 108 -2.56 -10.31 -11.96
CA ASP A 108 -2.88 -10.44 -10.54
C ASP A 108 -1.73 -9.90 -9.67
N ILE A 109 -0.46 -10.22 -9.99
CA ILE A 109 0.70 -9.61 -9.30
C ILE A 109 0.64 -8.08 -9.43
N TRP A 110 0.46 -7.57 -10.64
CA TRP A 110 0.36 -6.13 -10.90
C TRP A 110 -0.73 -5.48 -10.04
N SER A 111 -1.94 -6.02 -10.09
CA SER A 111 -3.10 -5.45 -9.41
C SER A 111 -2.94 -5.47 -7.88
N TRP A 112 -2.43 -6.56 -7.33
CA TRP A 112 -2.29 -6.72 -5.88
C TRP A 112 -1.14 -5.88 -5.32
N MET A 113 -0.02 -5.81 -6.04
CA MET A 113 1.09 -4.98 -5.59
C MET A 113 0.74 -3.48 -5.67
N PHE A 114 0.07 -3.02 -6.74
CA PHE A 114 -0.41 -1.64 -6.80
C PHE A 114 -1.52 -1.35 -5.76
N ALA A 115 -2.38 -2.30 -5.44
CA ALA A 115 -3.31 -2.14 -4.33
C ALA A 115 -2.56 -1.95 -3.00
N GLY A 116 -1.44 -2.67 -2.79
CA GLY A 116 -0.56 -2.51 -1.64
C GLY A 116 0.09 -1.12 -1.59
N VAL A 117 0.63 -0.67 -2.72
CA VAL A 117 1.16 0.71 -2.85
C VAL A 117 0.09 1.74 -2.48
N ASN A 118 -1.13 1.60 -3.00
CA ASN A 118 -2.21 2.53 -2.73
C ASN A 118 -2.64 2.55 -1.26
N ARG A 119 -2.68 1.39 -0.60
CA ARG A 119 -3.01 1.31 0.84
C ARG A 119 -1.90 1.95 1.70
N ALA A 120 -0.63 1.74 1.34
CA ALA A 120 0.49 2.41 2.01
C ALA A 120 0.46 3.93 1.76
N ASN A 121 0.24 4.35 0.50
CA ASN A 121 0.13 5.76 0.16
C ASN A 121 -1.06 6.45 0.84
N PHE A 122 -2.15 5.74 1.11
CA PHE A 122 -3.28 6.30 1.86
C PHE A 122 -2.88 6.78 3.26
N ILE A 123 -2.01 6.03 3.93
CA ILE A 123 -1.47 6.42 5.24
C ILE A 123 -0.52 7.61 5.08
N LEU A 124 0.37 7.55 4.07
CA LEU A 124 1.41 8.55 3.86
C LEU A 124 0.87 9.89 3.34
N GLU A 125 -0.23 9.89 2.60
CA GLU A 125 -0.96 11.08 2.14
C GLU A 125 -1.50 11.89 3.33
N PHE A 126 -1.96 11.22 4.39
CA PHE A 126 -2.50 11.83 5.59
C PHE A 126 -1.52 11.83 6.78
N ARG A 127 -0.21 11.68 6.53
CA ARG A 127 0.84 11.56 7.56
C ARG A 127 0.82 12.65 8.63
N ASP A 128 0.41 13.86 8.27
CA ASP A 128 0.44 15.04 9.12
C ASP A 128 -0.96 15.45 9.65
N LYS A 129 -2.00 14.64 9.42
CA LYS A 129 -3.37 14.99 9.79
C LYS A 129 -3.58 14.93 11.31
N THR A 130 -3.02 13.93 11.96
CA THR A 130 -3.16 13.74 13.41
C THR A 130 -1.83 13.38 14.04
N ASP A 131 -1.51 14.04 15.16
CA ASP A 131 -0.31 13.75 15.94
C ASP A 131 -0.63 12.79 17.09
N PHE A 132 0.16 11.72 17.23
CA PHE A 132 0.02 10.73 18.29
C PHE A 132 1.36 10.07 18.61
N PRO A 133 1.54 9.53 19.84
CA PRO A 133 2.73 8.78 20.19
C PRO A 133 2.91 7.55 19.27
N GLY A 134 4.09 7.39 18.68
CA GLY A 134 4.34 6.24 17.76
C GLY A 134 3.99 6.49 16.30
N ARG A 135 3.54 7.70 15.92
CA ARG A 135 3.25 8.04 14.52
C ARG A 135 4.40 7.71 13.58
N GLU A 136 5.64 8.06 13.94
CA GLU A 136 6.82 7.78 13.12
C GLU A 136 7.05 6.28 12.90
N GLN A 137 6.71 5.44 13.86
CA GLN A 137 6.75 3.99 13.69
C GLN A 137 5.71 3.54 12.67
N VAL A 138 4.47 4.02 12.75
CA VAL A 138 3.40 3.71 11.78
C VAL A 138 3.81 4.14 10.37
N LEU A 139 4.38 5.33 10.22
CA LEU A 139 4.89 5.81 8.94
C LEU A 139 6.08 4.97 8.45
N GLY A 140 6.95 4.51 9.35
CA GLY A 140 8.03 3.58 9.06
C GLY A 140 7.52 2.23 8.55
N GLU A 141 6.45 1.70 9.13
CA GLU A 141 5.81 0.47 8.65
C GLU A 141 5.14 0.69 7.28
N ALA A 142 4.44 1.80 7.09
CA ALA A 142 3.80 2.13 5.81
C ALA A 142 4.82 2.33 4.67
N THR A 143 5.95 3.01 4.93
CA THR A 143 7.01 3.18 3.93
C THR A 143 7.70 1.86 3.61
N PHE A 144 7.94 0.99 4.61
CA PHE A 144 8.44 -0.36 4.36
C PHE A 144 7.52 -1.15 3.43
N LEU A 145 6.20 -1.13 3.69
CA LEU A 145 5.23 -1.85 2.87
C LEU A 145 5.19 -1.31 1.45
N ARG A 146 5.23 0.02 1.26
CA ARG A 146 5.31 0.64 -0.05
C ARG A 146 6.56 0.20 -0.81
N ALA A 147 7.72 0.24 -0.15
CA ALA A 147 8.98 -0.22 -0.71
C ALA A 147 8.94 -1.68 -1.13
N TYR A 148 8.36 -2.55 -0.30
CA TYR A 148 8.20 -3.97 -0.61
C TYR A 148 7.34 -4.17 -1.86
N TYR A 149 6.18 -3.52 -1.94
CA TYR A 149 5.29 -3.65 -3.10
C TYR A 149 5.92 -3.12 -4.38
N TYR A 150 6.62 -1.98 -4.33
CA TYR A 150 7.36 -1.49 -5.48
C TYR A 150 8.54 -2.38 -5.86
N PHE A 151 9.23 -2.98 -4.90
CA PHE A 151 10.29 -3.92 -5.18
C PHE A 151 9.77 -5.17 -5.90
N GLU A 152 8.61 -5.69 -5.51
CA GLU A 152 7.94 -6.76 -6.24
C GLU A 152 7.57 -6.32 -7.67
N LEU A 153 6.98 -5.14 -7.84
CA LEU A 153 6.62 -4.60 -9.15
C LEU A 153 7.83 -4.43 -10.08
N VAL A 154 8.91 -3.81 -9.60
CA VAL A 154 10.08 -3.53 -10.45
C VAL A 154 10.80 -4.81 -10.86
N LYS A 155 10.82 -5.84 -10.02
CA LYS A 155 11.40 -7.15 -10.34
C LYS A 155 10.67 -7.84 -11.51
N TRP A 156 9.35 -7.76 -11.54
CA TRP A 156 8.52 -8.42 -12.55
C TRP A 156 8.38 -7.61 -13.84
N PHE A 157 8.28 -6.29 -13.73
CA PHE A 157 7.83 -5.44 -14.84
C PHE A 157 8.84 -4.40 -15.29
N GLY A 158 9.97 -4.25 -14.59
CA GLY A 158 10.95 -3.20 -14.88
C GLY A 158 10.38 -1.81 -14.58
N ASP A 159 10.29 -0.96 -15.58
CA ASP A 159 9.69 0.37 -15.45
C ASP A 159 8.21 0.27 -15.10
N VAL A 160 7.78 0.98 -14.06
CA VAL A 160 6.40 0.99 -13.57
C VAL A 160 5.96 2.40 -13.17
N PRO A 161 4.66 2.72 -13.16
CA PRO A 161 4.18 3.99 -12.60
C PRO A 161 4.63 4.17 -11.15
N LEU A 162 5.17 5.34 -10.82
CA LEU A 162 5.62 5.68 -9.47
C LEU A 162 4.72 6.76 -8.87
N ALA A 163 4.02 6.43 -7.80
CA ALA A 163 3.24 7.36 -6.98
C ALA A 163 3.82 7.38 -5.56
N VAL A 164 4.25 8.54 -5.09
CA VAL A 164 4.94 8.70 -3.81
C VAL A 164 4.11 9.49 -2.80
N ASP A 165 3.54 10.61 -3.23
CA ASP A 165 2.88 11.58 -2.36
C ASP A 165 1.35 11.46 -2.35
N GLN A 166 0.80 10.60 -3.17
CA GLN A 166 -0.64 10.42 -3.33
C GLN A 166 -0.99 9.02 -3.80
N ARG A 167 -2.24 8.62 -3.60
CA ARG A 167 -2.79 7.37 -4.15
C ARG A 167 -2.95 7.48 -5.67
N LEU A 168 -2.90 6.32 -6.33
CA LEU A 168 -3.35 6.17 -7.71
C LEU A 168 -4.88 6.06 -7.71
N LEU A 169 -5.58 7.11 -8.15
CA LEU A 169 -7.04 7.14 -8.19
C LEU A 169 -7.55 6.87 -9.60
N PHE A 170 -8.77 6.33 -9.70
CA PHE A 170 -9.40 6.10 -10.98
C PHE A 170 -9.61 7.42 -11.72
N GLY A 171 -9.10 7.51 -12.93
CA GLY A 171 -9.17 8.73 -13.76
C GLY A 171 -7.91 9.60 -13.72
N ASP A 172 -6.95 9.33 -12.87
CA ASP A 172 -5.65 10.02 -12.86
C ASP A 172 -4.79 9.58 -14.03
N GLN A 173 -4.90 10.28 -15.14
CA GLN A 173 -4.15 9.96 -16.36
C GLN A 173 -2.68 10.38 -16.30
N ASN A 174 -2.31 11.27 -15.39
CA ASN A 174 -0.96 11.83 -15.30
C ASN A 174 0.04 10.93 -14.57
N ILE A 175 -0.42 9.88 -13.90
CA ILE A 175 0.40 9.00 -13.04
C ILE A 175 0.59 7.60 -13.67
N VAL A 176 0.06 7.38 -14.87
CA VAL A 176 0.13 6.07 -15.55
C VAL A 176 1.34 5.91 -16.47
N GLU A 177 2.18 6.94 -16.61
CA GLU A 177 3.45 6.81 -17.34
C GLU A 177 4.43 5.94 -16.56
N ARG A 178 5.19 5.14 -17.32
CA ARG A 178 6.23 4.30 -16.70
C ARG A 178 7.39 5.18 -16.25
N THR A 179 7.74 5.06 -14.98
CA THR A 179 8.97 5.63 -14.41
C THR A 179 10.10 4.64 -14.61
N PRO A 180 11.30 5.07 -15.02
CA PRO A 180 12.45 4.20 -15.17
C PRO A 180 12.74 3.40 -13.89
N ALA A 181 13.08 2.13 -14.04
CA ALA A 181 13.33 1.22 -12.91
C ALA A 181 14.36 1.79 -11.91
N ALA A 182 15.39 2.49 -12.40
CA ALA A 182 16.39 3.12 -11.54
C ALA A 182 15.79 4.19 -10.59
N GLU A 183 14.80 4.96 -11.05
CA GLU A 183 14.12 5.94 -10.21
C GLU A 183 13.18 5.26 -9.21
N VAL A 184 12.55 4.14 -9.61
CA VAL A 184 11.74 3.32 -8.70
C VAL A 184 12.63 2.72 -7.61
N PHE A 185 13.80 2.19 -7.95
CA PHE A 185 14.79 1.69 -6.98
C PHE A 185 15.24 2.79 -6.02
N ALA A 186 15.54 3.99 -6.52
CA ALA A 186 15.92 5.12 -5.66
C ALA A 186 14.81 5.48 -4.64
N GLN A 187 13.55 5.40 -5.03
CA GLN A 187 12.43 5.60 -4.08
C GLN A 187 12.33 4.46 -3.06
N ILE A 188 12.49 3.22 -3.49
CA ILE A 188 12.51 2.05 -2.59
C ILE A 188 13.60 2.19 -1.53
N GLU A 189 14.80 2.63 -1.92
CA GLU A 189 15.90 2.88 -0.98
C GLU A 189 15.55 3.97 0.03
N GLN A 190 15.01 5.10 -0.42
CA GLN A 190 14.58 6.18 0.48
C GLN A 190 13.55 5.71 1.50
N ASP A 191 12.55 4.96 1.05
CA ASP A 191 11.53 4.40 1.91
C ASP A 191 12.10 3.42 2.96
N LEU A 192 13.03 2.56 2.56
CA LEU A 192 13.67 1.59 3.46
C LEU A 192 14.65 2.23 4.44
N ILE A 193 15.36 3.28 4.02
CA ILE A 193 16.21 4.09 4.91
C ILE A 193 15.34 4.78 5.97
N PHE A 194 14.22 5.39 5.57
CA PHE A 194 13.27 5.99 6.51
C PHE A 194 12.69 4.93 7.46
N ALA A 195 12.25 3.79 6.93
CA ALA A 195 11.72 2.69 7.72
C ALA A 195 12.75 2.19 8.75
N SER A 196 14.00 1.95 8.33
CA SER A 196 15.05 1.47 9.23
C SER A 196 15.39 2.46 10.35
N ALA A 197 15.24 3.75 10.11
CA ALA A 197 15.48 4.79 11.12
C ALA A 197 14.35 4.88 12.17
N ASN A 198 13.10 4.59 11.78
CA ASN A 198 11.92 4.82 12.60
C ASN A 198 11.30 3.54 13.18
N LEU A 199 11.67 2.37 12.66
CA LEU A 199 11.20 1.10 13.19
C LEU A 199 11.96 0.65 14.43
N PRO A 200 11.30 0.03 15.41
CA PRO A 200 11.94 -0.57 16.55
C PRO A 200 12.73 -1.82 16.17
N VAL A 201 13.71 -2.18 16.99
CA VAL A 201 14.49 -3.41 16.84
C VAL A 201 13.59 -4.64 17.05
N ILE A 202 12.68 -4.56 18.01
CA ILE A 202 11.71 -5.60 18.36
C ILE A 202 10.32 -4.96 18.38
N GLN A 203 9.36 -5.59 17.72
CA GLN A 203 7.95 -5.19 17.75
C GLN A 203 7.21 -5.86 18.91
N SER A 204 6.19 -5.17 19.44
CA SER A 204 5.27 -5.75 20.43
C SER A 204 4.40 -6.85 19.82
N ASP A 205 3.98 -6.65 18.58
CA ASP A 205 3.14 -7.58 17.84
C ASP A 205 3.99 -8.43 16.90
N ILE A 206 3.85 -9.74 17.05
CA ILE A 206 4.53 -10.71 16.18
C ILE A 206 4.00 -10.55 14.74
N GLY A 207 4.92 -10.49 13.78
CA GLY A 207 4.59 -10.35 12.35
C GLY A 207 4.65 -8.91 11.82
N ARG A 208 4.76 -7.90 12.68
CA ARG A 208 5.05 -6.54 12.23
C ARG A 208 6.53 -6.38 11.84
N VAL A 209 6.78 -5.51 10.87
CA VAL A 209 8.14 -5.27 10.38
C VAL A 209 9.00 -4.58 11.43
N THR A 210 10.25 -5.01 11.52
CA THR A 210 11.26 -4.49 12.42
C THR A 210 12.32 -3.70 11.67
N ARG A 211 13.17 -2.98 12.38
CA ARG A 211 14.36 -2.34 11.81
C ARG A 211 15.20 -3.31 10.99
N GLY A 212 15.50 -4.48 11.53
CA GLY A 212 16.29 -5.50 10.83
C GLY A 212 15.59 -6.05 9.57
N ALA A 213 14.26 -6.12 9.54
CA ALA A 213 13.53 -6.46 8.34
C ALA A 213 13.71 -5.39 7.24
N ALA A 214 13.65 -4.10 7.60
CA ALA A 214 13.87 -3.00 6.68
C ALA A 214 15.32 -2.98 6.15
N GLN A 215 16.30 -3.16 7.01
CA GLN A 215 17.72 -3.25 6.64
C GLN A 215 18.01 -4.47 5.76
N SER A 216 17.40 -5.61 6.04
CA SER A 216 17.56 -6.83 5.23
C SER A 216 16.98 -6.66 3.82
N LEU A 217 15.81 -6.02 3.72
CA LEU A 217 15.23 -5.73 2.42
C LEU A 217 16.06 -4.69 1.66
N LEU A 218 16.58 -3.67 2.33
CA LEU A 218 17.46 -2.66 1.74
C LEU A 218 18.75 -3.31 1.19
N GLY A 219 19.38 -4.21 1.95
CA GLY A 219 20.52 -4.98 1.47
C GLY A 219 20.20 -5.79 0.22
N LYS A 220 19.02 -6.43 0.17
CA LYS A 220 18.56 -7.14 -1.01
C LYS A 220 18.33 -6.19 -2.20
N VAL A 221 17.78 -5.00 -1.98
CA VAL A 221 17.56 -3.98 -3.01
C VAL A 221 18.89 -3.52 -3.61
N TYR A 222 19.92 -3.30 -2.80
CA TYR A 222 21.28 -2.98 -3.27
C TYR A 222 21.88 -4.12 -4.09
N LEU A 223 21.69 -5.38 -3.70
CA LEU A 223 22.16 -6.53 -4.47
C LEU A 223 21.53 -6.60 -5.86
N TYR A 224 20.27 -6.21 -6.01
CA TYR A 224 19.58 -6.18 -7.30
C TYR A 224 20.10 -5.07 -8.24
N GLN A 225 20.83 -4.11 -7.70
CA GLN A 225 21.46 -3.00 -8.42
C GLN A 225 22.97 -3.16 -8.57
N ASP A 226 23.52 -4.32 -8.20
CA ASP A 226 24.97 -4.62 -8.18
C ASP A 226 25.77 -3.68 -7.23
N ASP A 227 25.10 -3.02 -6.29
CA ASP A 227 25.72 -2.21 -5.24
C ASP A 227 26.12 -3.07 -4.04
N PHE A 228 27.17 -3.83 -4.24
CA PHE A 228 27.68 -4.79 -3.25
C PHE A 228 28.26 -4.13 -1.99
N GLU A 229 28.78 -2.91 -2.10
CA GLU A 229 29.39 -2.19 -0.99
C GLU A 229 28.30 -1.75 0.02
N ASN A 230 27.26 -1.11 -0.45
CA ASN A 230 26.14 -0.71 0.41
C ASN A 230 25.35 -1.91 0.91
N ALA A 231 25.18 -2.96 0.08
CA ALA A 231 24.57 -4.19 0.52
C ALA A 231 25.33 -4.84 1.69
N ALA A 232 26.65 -4.98 1.57
CA ALA A 232 27.48 -5.53 2.66
C ALA A 232 27.35 -4.69 3.93
N THR A 233 27.45 -3.38 3.82
CA THR A 233 27.40 -2.45 4.95
C THR A 233 26.10 -2.62 5.74
N VAL A 234 24.94 -2.56 5.08
CA VAL A 234 23.65 -2.63 5.77
C VAL A 234 23.34 -4.04 6.32
N LEU A 235 23.78 -5.08 5.62
CA LEU A 235 23.58 -6.47 6.09
C LEU A 235 24.50 -6.80 7.27
N GLU A 236 25.72 -6.25 7.31
CA GLU A 236 26.61 -6.36 8.48
C GLU A 236 26.01 -5.70 9.73
N GLU A 237 25.28 -4.58 9.58
CA GLU A 237 24.55 -3.97 10.70
C GLU A 237 23.50 -4.95 11.29
N VAL A 238 22.77 -5.68 10.44
CA VAL A 238 21.80 -6.69 10.90
C VAL A 238 22.49 -7.83 11.64
N ILE A 239 23.57 -8.37 11.07
CA ILE A 239 24.33 -9.46 11.66
C ILE A 239 24.94 -9.02 13.00
N ASN A 240 25.57 -7.87 13.05
CA ASN A 240 26.26 -7.36 14.23
C ASN A 240 25.31 -6.83 15.32
N SER A 241 24.01 -6.68 15.01
CA SER A 241 23.01 -6.27 16.00
C SER A 241 22.85 -7.26 17.16
N GLY A 242 23.19 -8.53 16.93
CA GLY A 242 22.98 -9.62 17.89
C GLY A 242 21.50 -9.92 18.17
N THR A 243 20.59 -9.34 17.41
CA THR A 243 19.15 -9.56 17.55
C THR A 243 18.69 -10.85 16.87
N TYR A 244 19.40 -11.23 15.81
CA TYR A 244 19.10 -12.41 14.99
C TYR A 244 20.27 -13.40 15.07
N ASP A 245 19.93 -14.69 15.09
CA ASP A 245 20.93 -15.75 15.12
C ASP A 245 20.49 -16.89 14.20
N LEU A 246 21.45 -17.62 13.67
CA LEU A 246 21.18 -18.82 12.89
C LEU A 246 20.91 -19.98 13.83
N LEU A 247 19.94 -20.82 13.49
CA LEU A 247 19.73 -22.08 14.22
C LEU A 247 20.97 -22.95 14.11
N THR A 248 21.42 -23.50 15.26
CA THR A 248 22.60 -24.37 15.34
C THR A 248 22.43 -25.67 14.56
N ASP A 249 21.20 -26.13 14.39
CA ASP A 249 20.84 -27.30 13.61
C ASP A 249 19.90 -26.88 12.46
N TYR A 250 20.38 -27.02 11.23
CA TYR A 250 19.63 -26.67 10.02
C TYR A 250 18.30 -27.43 9.91
N SER A 251 18.23 -28.67 10.41
CA SER A 251 17.01 -29.48 10.40
C SER A 251 15.86 -28.81 11.20
N LEU A 252 16.19 -28.07 12.25
CA LEU A 252 15.23 -27.37 13.09
C LEU A 252 14.57 -26.18 12.32
N SER A 253 15.26 -25.57 11.37
CA SER A 253 14.72 -24.51 10.54
C SER A 253 13.50 -24.98 9.72
N LEU A 254 13.54 -26.20 9.22
CA LEU A 254 12.46 -26.79 8.41
C LEU A 254 11.25 -27.22 9.26
N ILE A 255 11.47 -27.61 10.51
CA ILE A 255 10.38 -28.03 11.42
C ILE A 255 9.45 -26.85 11.72
N HIS A 256 9.98 -25.64 11.92
CA HIS A 256 9.18 -24.44 12.20
C HIS A 256 8.40 -23.94 10.97
N ILE A 257 8.83 -24.27 9.79
CA ILE A 257 8.12 -23.95 8.54
C ILE A 257 6.99 -24.95 8.28
N SER A 258 7.16 -26.21 8.68
CA SER A 258 6.22 -27.29 8.39
C SER A 258 5.14 -27.55 9.46
N GLU A 259 5.19 -26.90 10.61
CA GLU A 259 4.19 -27.03 11.69
C GLU A 259 3.44 -25.72 12.06
N PRO A 260 2.92 -24.92 11.10
CA PRO A 260 2.18 -23.72 11.47
C PRO A 260 0.75 -23.99 11.97
N THR A 261 0.29 -25.23 12.05
CA THR A 261 -1.14 -25.54 12.15
C THR A 261 -1.54 -26.60 13.17
N ARG A 262 -0.77 -26.86 14.22
CA ARG A 262 -1.36 -27.59 15.34
C ARG A 262 -2.16 -26.63 16.20
N PRO A 263 -3.51 -26.68 16.18
CA PRO A 263 -4.31 -26.00 17.18
C PRO A 263 -4.03 -26.67 18.53
N TYR A 264 -3.63 -25.89 19.50
CA TYR A 264 -3.54 -26.28 20.90
C TYR A 264 -4.93 -26.37 21.50
#